data_466b7cbf37ae3fe050d19828b76cbc1f
#
_entry.id   466b7cbf37ae3fe050d19828b76cbc1f
#
_cell.length_a   1.000
_cell.length_b   1.000
_cell.length_c   1.000
_cell.angle_alpha   90.00
_cell.angle_beta   90.00
_cell.angle_gamma   90.00
#
_symmetry.space_group_name_H-M   'P 1'
#
loop_
_entity.id
_entity.type
_entity.pdbx_description
1 polymer ?
#
loop_
_entity_poly.entity_id
_entity_poly.type
_entity_poly.pdbx_seq_one_letter_code
_entity_poly.pdbx_strand_id
1 'polypeptide(L)'
;MNTEKNIKTLIVKKPLKLDCGKTIKDFPIAYETYGSLNSKKDNAILVFHALTGDQFVTGINPVTNKEGWWSYAVGPDKAIDTNKYFVICSNVIGGCMGSYGPSHKDPDQKIFGTNFPVITINDMVNAQYNLLDHFGIDKLFSITGGSMGGMQVLQFISNFPDKSKTVIPIATTSSHSAQNIAFNELGRQAITADSNWKDGNYTSNDTNPGKGLAVARMAAHITYLSKKGLQEKFGRKLQEREDLKFGFDADFQIESYLRYQGSVFVDRFDANSYLYICLLYTSDAADELR
;
A
#
# COMPACT_ATOMS: atom_id res chain seq x y z
N MET A 1 10.98 5.42 -17.40
CA MET A 1 11.46 6.57 -16.61
C MET A 1 12.47 6.06 -15.61
N ASN A 2 13.71 6.54 -15.69
CA ASN A 2 14.80 6.15 -14.77
C ASN A 2 14.57 6.83 -13.42
N THR A 3 13.90 6.14 -12.50
CA THR A 3 13.63 6.63 -11.13
C THR A 3 14.44 5.88 -10.06
N GLU A 4 15.66 5.47 -10.39
CA GLU A 4 16.65 4.96 -9.41
C GLU A 4 17.21 6.08 -8.51
N LYS A 5 16.49 7.17 -8.31
CA LYS A 5 16.93 8.30 -7.49
C LYS A 5 16.65 8.01 -6.01
N ASN A 6 17.70 7.54 -5.30
CA ASN A 6 17.83 7.61 -3.84
C ASN A 6 16.73 6.93 -2.98
N ILE A 7 16.17 5.81 -3.41
CA ILE A 7 15.32 4.99 -2.56
C ILE A 7 16.22 4.13 -1.66
N LYS A 8 16.10 4.30 -0.33
CA LYS A 8 16.80 3.43 0.62
C LYS A 8 16.27 2.01 0.48
N THR A 9 17.18 1.05 0.32
CA THR A 9 16.81 -0.34 0.09
C THR A 9 17.66 -1.26 0.97
N LEU A 10 16.98 -2.14 1.69
CA LEU A 10 17.60 -3.27 2.40
C LEU A 10 17.46 -4.52 1.53
N ILE A 11 18.58 -5.17 1.19
CA ILE A 11 18.54 -6.51 0.59
C ILE A 11 18.55 -7.54 1.70
N VAL A 12 17.40 -8.20 1.87
CA VAL A 12 17.23 -9.25 2.88
C VAL A 12 17.89 -10.53 2.38
N LYS A 13 18.95 -10.95 3.05
CA LYS A 13 19.71 -12.17 2.70
C LYS A 13 19.10 -13.44 3.29
N LYS A 14 18.41 -13.30 4.43
CA LYS A 14 17.74 -14.40 5.10
C LYS A 14 16.56 -14.89 4.24
N PRO A 15 16.49 -16.19 3.91
CA PRO A 15 15.35 -16.73 3.19
C PRO A 15 14.05 -16.50 3.95
N LEU A 16 13.00 -16.08 3.23
CA LEU A 16 11.65 -15.95 3.76
C LEU A 16 10.76 -17.02 3.13
N LYS A 17 10.25 -17.93 3.97
CA LYS A 17 9.22 -18.89 3.56
C LYS A 17 7.88 -18.17 3.60
N LEU A 18 7.18 -18.15 2.48
CA LEU A 18 5.87 -17.53 2.33
C LEU A 18 4.76 -18.53 2.68
N ASP A 19 3.60 -18.02 3.09
CA ASP A 19 2.42 -18.83 3.44
C ASP A 19 1.95 -19.70 2.25
N CYS A 20 2.14 -19.23 1.01
CA CYS A 20 1.86 -20.03 -0.19
C CYS A 20 2.84 -21.21 -0.41
N GLY A 21 3.78 -21.44 0.51
CA GLY A 21 4.77 -22.54 0.46
C GLY A 21 6.03 -22.24 -0.36
N LYS A 22 6.07 -21.13 -1.12
CA LYS A 22 7.28 -20.71 -1.83
C LYS A 22 8.28 -20.03 -0.87
N THR A 23 9.56 -19.95 -1.29
CA THR A 23 10.61 -19.26 -0.55
C THR A 23 11.24 -18.20 -1.43
N ILE A 24 11.33 -16.97 -0.92
CA ILE A 24 12.06 -15.87 -1.56
C ILE A 24 13.40 -15.64 -0.87
N LYS A 25 14.41 -15.22 -1.64
CA LYS A 25 15.77 -14.97 -1.18
C LYS A 25 16.31 -13.71 -1.82
N ASP A 26 17.28 -13.07 -1.16
CA ASP A 26 17.97 -11.88 -1.70
C ASP A 26 17.03 -10.81 -2.24
N PHE A 27 15.94 -10.56 -1.50
CA PHE A 27 14.87 -9.68 -1.96
C PHE A 27 15.00 -8.26 -1.38
N PRO A 28 14.67 -7.21 -2.17
CA PRO A 28 14.72 -5.84 -1.72
C PRO A 28 13.50 -5.47 -0.87
N ILE A 29 13.75 -4.69 0.19
CA ILE A 29 12.75 -3.93 0.93
C ILE A 29 13.11 -2.46 0.81
N ALA A 30 12.31 -1.69 0.09
CA ALA A 30 12.42 -0.24 0.04
C ALA A 30 11.84 0.37 1.32
N TYR A 31 12.54 1.33 1.90
CA TYR A 31 12.11 1.98 3.14
C TYR A 31 12.54 3.43 3.19
N GLU A 32 11.92 4.19 4.09
CA GLU A 32 12.34 5.53 4.46
C GLU A 32 12.37 5.69 5.97
N THR A 33 13.16 6.64 6.45
CA THR A 33 13.32 6.93 7.89
C THR A 33 13.28 8.42 8.13
N TYR A 34 12.72 8.80 9.28
CA TYR A 34 12.60 10.20 9.70
C TYR A 34 13.00 10.34 11.16
N GLY A 35 13.62 11.46 11.52
CA GLY A 35 14.19 11.67 12.84
C GLY A 35 15.49 10.87 13.07
N SER A 36 15.87 10.70 14.33
CA SER A 36 17.12 10.04 14.71
C SER A 36 16.90 8.94 15.73
N LEU A 37 17.49 7.77 15.48
CA LEU A 37 17.51 6.66 16.42
C LEU A 37 18.45 7.01 17.59
N ASN A 38 17.94 6.97 18.81
CA ASN A 38 18.75 7.27 19.99
C ASN A 38 19.71 6.13 20.32
N SER A 39 20.68 6.38 21.22
CA SER A 39 21.72 5.40 21.59
C SER A 39 21.13 4.14 22.26
N LYS A 40 19.99 4.26 22.93
CA LYS A 40 19.27 3.12 23.57
C LYS A 40 18.42 2.35 22.56
N LYS A 41 18.20 2.88 21.35
CA LYS A 41 17.36 2.31 20.31
C LYS A 41 15.92 2.02 20.74
N ASP A 42 15.37 2.83 21.65
CA ASP A 42 14.07 2.61 22.28
C ASP A 42 13.02 3.66 21.89
N ASN A 43 13.36 4.56 20.92
CA ASN A 43 12.49 5.61 20.42
C ASN A 43 11.96 5.32 18.99
N ALA A 44 12.07 4.09 18.50
CA ALA A 44 11.67 3.76 17.13
C ALA A 44 10.16 3.52 17.00
N ILE A 45 9.54 4.08 15.96
CA ILE A 45 8.16 3.86 15.57
C ILE A 45 8.14 3.23 14.17
N LEU A 46 7.50 2.08 14.03
CA LEU A 46 7.26 1.45 12.73
C LEU A 46 5.87 1.81 12.22
N VAL A 47 5.82 2.44 11.04
CA VAL A 47 4.58 2.83 10.37
C VAL A 47 4.31 1.87 9.21
N PHE A 48 3.13 1.28 9.19
CA PHE A 48 2.66 0.42 8.12
C PHE A 48 1.71 1.20 7.21
N HIS A 49 2.01 1.27 5.91
CA HIS A 49 1.18 2.00 4.96
C HIS A 49 -0.07 1.21 4.54
N ALA A 50 -1.11 1.92 4.11
CA ALA A 50 -2.32 1.34 3.51
C ALA A 50 -2.03 0.78 2.10
N LEU A 51 -2.99 0.04 1.50
CA LEU A 51 -2.86 -0.65 0.21
C LEU A 51 -2.17 0.19 -0.86
N THR A 52 -2.57 1.42 -1.02
CA THR A 52 -2.08 2.34 -2.06
C THR A 52 -1.06 3.35 -1.54
N GLY A 53 -0.54 3.14 -0.32
CA GLY A 53 0.55 3.93 0.25
C GLY A 53 1.92 3.45 -0.21
N ASP A 54 2.93 4.06 0.36
CA ASP A 54 4.34 3.76 0.14
C ASP A 54 5.16 4.14 1.39
N GLN A 55 6.49 4.03 1.32
CA GLN A 55 7.40 4.37 2.41
C GLN A 55 7.52 5.87 2.68
N PHE A 56 7.02 6.74 1.81
CA PHE A 56 7.18 8.20 1.94
C PHE A 56 6.06 8.79 2.79
N VAL A 57 6.19 8.69 4.10
CA VAL A 57 5.19 9.11 5.09
C VAL A 57 5.10 10.64 5.20
N THR A 58 6.26 11.31 5.15
CA THR A 58 6.37 12.78 5.25
C THR A 58 7.51 13.29 4.37
N GLY A 59 7.62 14.61 4.21
CA GLY A 59 8.54 15.23 3.26
C GLY A 59 8.05 15.08 1.82
N ILE A 60 8.90 15.35 0.86
CA ILE A 60 8.56 15.24 -0.57
C ILE A 60 8.90 13.84 -1.06
N ASN A 61 7.90 13.14 -1.59
CA ASN A 61 8.08 11.85 -2.25
C ASN A 61 8.85 12.06 -3.57
N PRO A 62 10.04 11.49 -3.72
CA PRO A 62 10.89 11.73 -4.90
C PRO A 62 10.34 11.12 -6.19
N VAL A 63 9.40 10.17 -6.10
CA VAL A 63 8.77 9.52 -7.26
C VAL A 63 7.62 10.37 -7.79
N THR A 64 6.77 10.87 -6.90
CA THR A 64 5.54 11.59 -7.27
C THR A 64 5.68 13.11 -7.21
N ASN A 65 6.75 13.62 -6.61
CA ASN A 65 6.97 15.04 -6.31
C ASN A 65 5.84 15.68 -5.51
N LYS A 66 5.15 14.88 -4.67
CA LYS A 66 4.06 15.32 -3.79
C LYS A 66 4.48 15.13 -2.35
N GLU A 67 3.81 15.82 -1.43
CA GLU A 67 3.97 15.59 0.01
C GLU A 67 3.68 14.14 0.39
N GLY A 68 4.41 13.63 1.39
CA GLY A 68 4.19 12.32 1.97
C GLY A 68 2.75 12.19 2.50
N TRP A 69 2.21 10.98 2.40
CA TRP A 69 0.79 10.73 2.61
C TRP A 69 0.30 10.97 4.06
N TRP A 70 1.19 11.10 5.02
CA TRP A 70 0.86 11.38 6.43
C TRP A 70 1.57 12.60 7.01
N SER A 71 1.99 13.53 6.15
CA SER A 71 2.74 14.73 6.53
C SER A 71 2.04 15.59 7.58
N TYR A 72 0.71 15.53 7.69
CA TYR A 72 -0.02 16.24 8.73
C TYR A 72 0.16 15.63 10.13
N ALA A 73 0.52 14.36 10.25
CA ALA A 73 0.68 13.66 11.53
C ALA A 73 2.15 13.37 11.88
N VAL A 74 3.04 13.24 10.88
CA VAL A 74 4.45 12.89 11.06
C VAL A 74 5.34 14.07 10.69
N GLY A 75 6.22 14.47 11.56
CA GLY A 75 7.17 15.57 11.35
C GLY A 75 7.56 16.25 12.65
N PRO A 76 8.43 17.27 12.60
CA PRO A 76 8.78 18.07 13.78
C PRO A 76 7.53 18.68 14.41
N ASP A 77 7.40 18.55 15.73
CA ASP A 77 6.31 19.10 16.55
C ASP A 77 4.90 18.61 16.18
N LYS A 78 4.80 17.48 15.45
CA LYS A 78 3.53 16.83 15.07
C LYS A 78 3.20 15.68 16.03
N ALA A 79 2.04 15.03 15.83
CA ALA A 79 1.58 13.92 16.66
C ALA A 79 2.62 12.79 16.77
N ILE A 80 3.30 12.48 15.67
CA ILE A 80 4.50 11.63 15.63
C ILE A 80 5.68 12.58 15.41
N ASP A 81 6.23 13.07 16.50
CA ASP A 81 7.26 14.11 16.51
C ASP A 81 8.64 13.54 16.17
N THR A 82 9.14 13.85 14.97
CA THR A 82 10.44 13.38 14.50
C THR A 82 11.64 14.02 15.21
N ASN A 83 11.45 15.04 16.05
CA ASN A 83 12.48 15.52 16.97
C ASN A 83 12.73 14.52 18.12
N LYS A 84 11.73 13.67 18.45
CA LYS A 84 11.78 12.72 19.56
C LYS A 84 11.90 11.28 19.09
N TYR A 85 11.23 10.94 17.99
CA TYR A 85 11.08 9.57 17.52
C TYR A 85 11.81 9.33 16.21
N PHE A 86 12.35 8.13 16.09
CA PHE A 86 12.87 7.58 14.84
C PHE A 86 11.75 6.80 14.14
N VAL A 87 11.21 7.36 13.09
CA VAL A 87 10.10 6.76 12.33
C VAL A 87 10.66 5.95 11.16
N ILE A 88 10.18 4.73 11.02
CA ILE A 88 10.52 3.81 9.91
C ILE A 88 9.23 3.49 9.17
N CYS A 89 9.23 3.58 7.86
CA CYS A 89 8.18 3.04 7.00
C CYS A 89 8.82 2.33 5.80
N SER A 90 8.36 1.13 5.50
CA SER A 90 8.78 0.40 4.31
C SER A 90 7.64 0.24 3.33
N ASN A 91 7.96 0.13 2.04
CA ASN A 91 7.03 -0.40 1.06
C ASN A 91 6.88 -1.91 1.28
N VAL A 92 5.66 -2.42 1.23
CA VAL A 92 5.39 -3.85 1.41
C VAL A 92 5.94 -4.67 0.25
N ILE A 93 6.32 -5.93 0.50
CA ILE A 93 6.53 -6.89 -0.59
C ILE A 93 5.21 -7.10 -1.35
N GLY A 94 5.29 -7.29 -2.66
CA GLY A 94 4.12 -7.26 -3.56
C GLY A 94 3.73 -5.85 -4.00
N GLY A 95 4.29 -4.80 -3.39
CA GLY A 95 4.11 -3.40 -3.79
C GLY A 95 4.93 -3.01 -5.02
N CYS A 96 4.81 -1.73 -5.42
CA CYS A 96 5.44 -1.19 -6.63
C CYS A 96 6.37 0.01 -6.40
N MET A 97 6.75 0.29 -5.13
CA MET A 97 7.60 1.44 -4.79
C MET A 97 9.00 1.00 -4.31
N GLY A 98 9.54 -0.04 -4.95
CA GLY A 98 10.94 -0.49 -4.78
C GLY A 98 11.13 -1.74 -3.94
N SER A 99 10.14 -2.19 -3.18
CA SER A 99 10.18 -3.52 -2.53
C SER A 99 9.85 -4.62 -3.54
N TYR A 100 10.30 -5.83 -3.22
CA TYR A 100 10.12 -7.01 -4.06
C TYR A 100 8.63 -7.22 -4.42
N GLY A 101 8.34 -7.24 -5.70
CA GLY A 101 6.97 -7.30 -6.20
C GLY A 101 6.88 -7.80 -7.65
N PRO A 102 5.67 -7.82 -8.24
CA PRO A 102 5.41 -8.36 -9.59
C PRO A 102 6.22 -7.72 -10.72
N SER A 103 6.66 -6.47 -10.55
CA SER A 103 7.49 -5.75 -11.52
C SER A 103 8.97 -6.12 -11.48
N HIS A 104 9.41 -6.89 -10.48
CA HIS A 104 10.78 -7.39 -10.41
C HIS A 104 11.00 -8.54 -11.39
N LYS A 105 12.29 -8.82 -11.62
CA LYS A 105 12.70 -9.95 -12.46
C LYS A 105 12.82 -11.23 -11.65
N ASP A 106 12.45 -12.32 -12.28
CA ASP A 106 12.67 -13.68 -11.80
C ASP A 106 14.15 -14.10 -11.99
N PRO A 107 14.56 -15.31 -11.56
CA PRO A 107 15.93 -15.81 -11.79
C PRO A 107 16.31 -15.90 -13.27
N ASP A 108 15.34 -16.05 -14.17
CA ASP A 108 15.54 -16.10 -15.63
C ASP A 108 15.58 -14.70 -16.26
N GLN A 109 15.64 -13.63 -15.46
CA GLN A 109 15.65 -12.23 -15.88
C GLN A 109 14.36 -11.76 -16.58
N LYS A 110 13.24 -12.48 -16.44
CA LYS A 110 11.91 -12.10 -16.91
C LYS A 110 11.15 -11.39 -15.80
N ILE A 111 10.33 -10.42 -16.16
CA ILE A 111 9.41 -9.78 -15.19
C ILE A 111 8.43 -10.83 -14.68
N PHE A 112 8.24 -10.89 -13.37
CA PHE A 112 7.35 -11.86 -12.75
C PHE A 112 5.91 -11.76 -13.26
N GLY A 113 5.36 -10.54 -13.34
CA GLY A 113 3.97 -10.38 -13.68
C GLY A 113 3.07 -11.21 -12.76
N THR A 114 2.21 -12.04 -13.35
CA THR A 114 1.33 -12.97 -12.63
C THR A 114 2.02 -14.25 -12.12
N ASN A 115 3.31 -14.44 -12.40
CA ASN A 115 4.10 -15.54 -11.82
C ASN A 115 4.71 -15.19 -10.45
N PHE A 116 4.56 -13.98 -10.00
CA PHE A 116 4.99 -13.58 -8.66
C PHE A 116 4.28 -14.46 -7.60
N PRO A 117 4.95 -14.86 -6.51
CA PRO A 117 4.29 -15.66 -5.49
C PRO A 117 3.15 -14.87 -4.83
N VAL A 118 2.05 -15.56 -4.51
CA VAL A 118 1.01 -14.99 -3.64
C VAL A 118 1.63 -14.75 -2.27
N ILE A 119 1.37 -13.60 -1.70
CA ILE A 119 1.85 -13.16 -0.40
C ILE A 119 0.67 -12.77 0.50
N THR A 120 0.87 -12.89 1.79
CA THR A 120 -0.13 -12.58 2.84
C THR A 120 0.29 -11.37 3.66
N ILE A 121 -0.59 -10.88 4.53
CA ILE A 121 -0.23 -9.88 5.55
C ILE A 121 0.88 -10.41 6.46
N ASN A 122 0.83 -11.71 6.80
CA ASN A 122 1.88 -12.38 7.57
C ASN A 122 3.24 -12.31 6.86
N ASP A 123 3.28 -12.60 5.56
CA ASP A 123 4.49 -12.50 4.75
C ASP A 123 5.05 -11.06 4.72
N MET A 124 4.17 -10.06 4.57
CA MET A 124 4.56 -8.65 4.61
C MET A 124 5.22 -8.29 5.94
N VAL A 125 4.60 -8.68 7.04
CA VAL A 125 5.08 -8.39 8.39
C VAL A 125 6.42 -9.07 8.65
N ASN A 126 6.55 -10.35 8.29
CA ASN A 126 7.78 -11.11 8.44
C ASN A 126 8.93 -10.54 7.59
N ALA A 127 8.63 -10.04 6.39
CA ALA A 127 9.60 -9.33 5.57
C ALA A 127 10.06 -8.04 6.26
N GLN A 128 9.14 -7.21 6.73
CA GLN A 128 9.43 -5.91 7.35
C GLN A 128 10.15 -6.04 8.71
N TYR A 129 9.97 -7.15 9.41
CA TYR A 129 10.70 -7.43 10.66
C TYR A 129 12.23 -7.37 10.47
N ASN A 130 12.75 -7.70 9.29
CA ASN A 130 14.18 -7.59 8.99
C ASN A 130 14.73 -6.15 9.10
N LEU A 131 13.88 -5.12 9.07
CA LEU A 131 14.31 -3.75 9.34
C LEU A 131 14.69 -3.53 10.80
N LEU A 132 14.03 -4.21 11.74
CA LEU A 132 14.41 -4.15 13.16
C LEU A 132 15.82 -4.70 13.36
N ASP A 133 16.11 -5.86 12.76
CA ASP A 133 17.45 -6.46 12.79
C ASP A 133 18.50 -5.55 12.15
N HIS A 134 18.16 -4.95 10.98
CA HIS A 134 19.02 -4.02 10.25
C HIS A 134 19.43 -2.80 11.10
N PHE A 135 18.50 -2.21 11.85
CA PHE A 135 18.77 -1.08 12.74
C PHE A 135 19.25 -1.50 14.12
N GLY A 136 19.23 -2.80 14.44
CA GLY A 136 19.54 -3.35 15.75
C GLY A 136 18.56 -2.89 16.82
N ILE A 137 17.26 -2.81 16.47
CA ILE A 137 16.17 -2.45 17.37
C ILE A 137 15.60 -3.72 17.97
N ASP A 138 15.73 -3.87 19.27
CA ASP A 138 15.14 -5.03 19.97
C ASP A 138 13.64 -4.84 20.21
N LYS A 139 13.23 -3.63 20.61
CA LYS A 139 11.82 -3.32 20.92
C LYS A 139 11.45 -1.94 20.43
N LEU A 140 10.38 -1.88 19.62
CA LEU A 140 9.80 -0.63 19.13
C LEU A 140 9.13 0.16 20.27
N PHE A 141 9.16 1.49 20.18
CA PHE A 141 8.34 2.35 21.01
C PHE A 141 6.86 2.19 20.65
N SER A 142 6.57 2.19 19.36
CA SER A 142 5.20 2.03 18.86
C SER A 142 5.18 1.39 17.47
N ILE A 143 4.06 0.73 17.17
CA ILE A 143 3.67 0.38 15.80
C ILE A 143 2.32 1.00 15.48
N THR A 144 2.17 1.52 14.27
CA THR A 144 0.92 2.15 13.83
C THR A 144 0.69 1.97 12.34
N GLY A 145 -0.57 1.95 11.95
CA GLY A 145 -0.95 1.85 10.54
C GLY A 145 -2.46 1.94 10.35
N GLY A 146 -2.85 2.44 9.17
CA GLY A 146 -4.26 2.56 8.80
C GLY A 146 -4.69 1.55 7.75
N SER A 147 -5.95 1.09 7.80
CA SER A 147 -6.51 0.15 6.83
C SER A 147 -5.67 -1.14 6.74
N MET A 148 -5.14 -1.51 5.57
CA MET A 148 -4.18 -2.61 5.41
C MET A 148 -2.96 -2.46 6.32
N GLY A 149 -2.49 -1.22 6.57
CA GLY A 149 -1.44 -0.98 7.55
C GLY A 149 -1.85 -1.37 8.96
N GLY A 150 -3.11 -1.17 9.32
CA GLY A 150 -3.65 -1.64 10.60
C GLY A 150 -3.77 -3.16 10.68
N MET A 151 -4.06 -3.86 9.57
CA MET A 151 -3.98 -5.33 9.50
C MET A 151 -2.56 -5.82 9.79
N GLN A 152 -1.56 -5.16 9.19
CA GLN A 152 -0.14 -5.45 9.46
C GLN A 152 0.22 -5.20 10.94
N VAL A 153 -0.33 -4.14 11.56
CA VAL A 153 -0.18 -3.88 13.01
C VAL A 153 -0.72 -5.07 13.83
N LEU A 154 -1.93 -5.54 13.52
CA LEU A 154 -2.55 -6.68 14.23
C LEU A 154 -1.74 -7.97 14.02
N GLN A 155 -1.29 -8.23 12.79
CA GLN A 155 -0.46 -9.39 12.48
C GLN A 155 0.91 -9.29 13.16
N PHE A 156 1.50 -8.08 13.22
CA PHE A 156 2.80 -7.89 13.87
C PHE A 156 2.76 -8.26 15.36
N ILE A 157 1.73 -7.82 16.08
CA ILE A 157 1.62 -8.17 17.51
C ILE A 157 1.27 -9.64 17.74
N SER A 158 0.60 -10.28 16.79
CA SER A 158 0.35 -11.73 16.83
C SER A 158 1.66 -12.51 16.69
N ASN A 159 2.52 -12.13 15.75
CA ASN A 159 3.80 -12.80 15.52
C ASN A 159 4.86 -12.43 16.57
N PHE A 160 4.86 -11.19 17.04
CA PHE A 160 5.92 -10.59 17.86
C PHE A 160 5.36 -9.78 19.04
N PRO A 161 4.65 -10.42 19.99
CA PRO A 161 3.88 -9.72 21.04
C PRO A 161 4.75 -8.83 21.93
N ASP A 162 6.01 -9.17 22.14
CA ASP A 162 6.92 -8.43 23.02
C ASP A 162 7.76 -7.36 22.29
N LYS A 163 7.62 -7.22 20.95
CA LYS A 163 8.47 -6.37 20.14
C LYS A 163 7.98 -4.92 19.99
N SER A 164 6.88 -4.54 20.62
CA SER A 164 6.42 -3.16 20.70
C SER A 164 5.90 -2.80 22.09
N LYS A 165 6.10 -1.54 22.54
CA LYS A 165 5.56 -1.02 23.79
C LYS A 165 4.10 -0.59 23.63
N THR A 166 3.75 -0.02 22.48
CA THR A 166 2.41 0.49 22.16
C THR A 166 1.99 0.11 20.76
N VAL A 167 0.69 -0.02 20.55
CA VAL A 167 0.08 -0.51 19.31
C VAL A 167 -1.11 0.35 18.96
N ILE A 168 -1.13 0.91 17.75
CA ILE A 168 -2.16 1.84 17.29
C ILE A 168 -2.68 1.42 15.92
N PRO A 169 -3.60 0.45 15.82
CA PRO A 169 -4.30 0.13 14.58
C PRO A 169 -5.39 1.17 14.34
N ILE A 170 -5.49 1.69 13.09
CA ILE A 170 -6.41 2.78 12.74
C ILE A 170 -7.32 2.33 11.61
N ALA A 171 -8.64 2.50 11.77
CA ALA A 171 -9.66 2.24 10.74
C ALA A 171 -9.43 0.91 10.00
N THR A 172 -9.29 -0.17 10.74
CA THR A 172 -8.92 -1.49 10.27
C THR A 172 -9.84 -2.58 10.83
N THR A 173 -9.65 -3.79 10.35
CA THR A 173 -10.34 -5.00 10.82
C THR A 173 -9.37 -6.18 10.80
N SER A 174 -9.66 -7.21 11.60
CA SER A 174 -8.94 -8.50 11.55
C SER A 174 -9.47 -9.42 10.45
N SER A 175 -10.69 -9.18 9.96
CA SER A 175 -11.36 -9.99 8.92
C SER A 175 -12.20 -9.10 8.01
N HIS A 176 -12.21 -9.41 6.72
CA HIS A 176 -12.99 -8.67 5.73
C HIS A 176 -14.45 -9.12 5.70
N SER A 177 -15.35 -8.15 5.65
CA SER A 177 -16.77 -8.42 5.37
C SER A 177 -16.97 -8.86 3.92
N ALA A 178 -18.09 -9.54 3.65
CA ALA A 178 -18.49 -9.91 2.29
C ALA A 178 -18.53 -8.68 1.35
N GLN A 179 -18.92 -7.51 1.87
CA GLN A 179 -18.94 -6.26 1.10
C GLN A 179 -17.51 -5.83 0.70
N ASN A 180 -16.55 -5.92 1.62
CA ASN A 180 -15.15 -5.58 1.31
C ASN A 180 -14.55 -6.54 0.27
N ILE A 181 -14.83 -7.84 0.41
CA ILE A 181 -14.41 -8.86 -0.57
C ILE A 181 -15.01 -8.56 -1.95
N ALA A 182 -16.30 -8.21 -2.01
CA ALA A 182 -16.97 -7.87 -3.27
C ALA A 182 -16.37 -6.63 -3.95
N PHE A 183 -16.03 -5.58 -3.20
CA PHE A 183 -15.35 -4.40 -3.77
C PHE A 183 -13.94 -4.72 -4.27
N ASN A 184 -13.21 -5.58 -3.57
CA ASN A 184 -11.89 -6.03 -4.03
C ASN A 184 -12.01 -6.86 -5.31
N GLU A 185 -13.00 -7.76 -5.39
CA GLU A 185 -13.28 -8.51 -6.62
C GLU A 185 -13.65 -7.61 -7.79
N LEU A 186 -14.51 -6.61 -7.57
CA LEU A 186 -14.83 -5.61 -8.59
C LEU A 186 -13.57 -4.93 -9.13
N GLY A 187 -12.65 -4.54 -8.24
CA GLY A 187 -11.38 -3.93 -8.64
C GLY A 187 -10.49 -4.88 -9.46
N ARG A 188 -10.40 -6.15 -9.07
CA ARG A 188 -9.66 -7.17 -9.83
C ARG A 188 -10.27 -7.40 -11.21
N GLN A 189 -11.57 -7.56 -11.29
CA GLN A 189 -12.28 -7.75 -12.56
C GLN A 189 -12.13 -6.55 -13.48
N ALA A 190 -12.15 -5.32 -12.96
CA ALA A 190 -11.91 -4.12 -13.76
C ALA A 190 -10.53 -4.14 -14.43
N ILE A 191 -9.49 -4.56 -13.71
CA ILE A 191 -8.13 -4.66 -14.24
C ILE A 191 -8.00 -5.80 -15.25
N THR A 192 -8.47 -7.00 -14.91
CA THR A 192 -8.31 -8.19 -15.76
C THR A 192 -9.15 -8.13 -17.02
N ALA A 193 -10.26 -7.39 -17.02
CA ALA A 193 -11.07 -7.13 -18.21
C ALA A 193 -10.48 -6.06 -19.15
N ASP A 194 -9.48 -5.29 -18.70
CA ASP A 194 -8.79 -4.34 -19.58
C ASP A 194 -7.94 -5.09 -20.60
N SER A 195 -8.23 -4.91 -21.90
CA SER A 195 -7.53 -5.58 -22.99
C SER A 195 -6.02 -5.32 -23.02
N ASN A 196 -5.56 -4.24 -22.36
CA ASN A 196 -4.15 -3.90 -22.23
C ASN A 196 -3.45 -4.64 -21.07
N TRP A 197 -4.18 -5.35 -20.22
CA TRP A 197 -3.57 -6.10 -19.12
C TRP A 197 -2.72 -7.30 -19.62
N LYS A 198 -3.11 -7.92 -20.74
CA LYS A 198 -2.35 -8.99 -21.40
C LYS A 198 -1.96 -10.14 -20.46
N ASP A 199 -2.90 -10.62 -19.68
CA ASP A 199 -2.70 -11.67 -18.67
C ASP A 199 -1.54 -11.39 -17.71
N GLY A 200 -1.37 -10.09 -17.37
CA GLY A 200 -0.30 -9.60 -16.51
C GLY A 200 1.04 -9.31 -17.19
N ASN A 201 1.13 -9.49 -18.51
CA ASN A 201 2.37 -9.29 -19.28
C ASN A 201 2.41 -7.93 -20.01
N TYR A 202 1.65 -6.95 -19.56
CA TYR A 202 1.53 -5.62 -20.19
C TYR A 202 2.87 -4.88 -20.31
N THR A 203 3.77 -4.99 -19.34
CA THR A 203 5.10 -4.35 -19.40
C THR A 203 5.94 -4.91 -20.57
N SER A 204 5.92 -6.23 -20.76
CA SER A 204 6.63 -6.90 -21.86
C SER A 204 6.00 -6.61 -23.22
N ASN A 205 4.74 -6.19 -23.26
CA ASN A 205 3.99 -5.84 -24.48
C ASN A 205 3.90 -4.33 -24.72
N ASP A 206 4.58 -3.51 -23.92
CA ASP A 206 4.53 -2.04 -23.97
C ASP A 206 3.10 -1.50 -23.94
N THR A 207 2.25 -2.08 -23.10
CA THR A 207 0.87 -1.66 -22.87
C THR A 207 0.66 -1.24 -21.42
N ASN A 208 -0.47 -0.61 -21.10
CA ASN A 208 -0.82 -0.22 -19.74
C ASN A 208 -2.32 -0.44 -19.52
N PRO A 209 -2.73 -1.30 -18.57
CA PRO A 209 -4.13 -1.50 -18.21
C PRO A 209 -4.70 -0.34 -17.36
N GLY A 210 -4.40 0.88 -17.77
CA GLY A 210 -4.74 2.08 -17.02
C GLY A 210 -6.23 2.32 -16.88
N LYS A 211 -7.05 1.88 -17.85
CA LYS A 211 -8.52 2.01 -17.75
C LYS A 211 -9.07 1.13 -16.62
N GLY A 212 -8.66 -0.13 -16.59
CA GLY A 212 -9.07 -1.06 -15.55
C GLY A 212 -8.58 -0.63 -14.17
N LEU A 213 -7.30 -0.23 -14.05
CA LEU A 213 -6.73 0.26 -12.81
C LEU A 213 -7.41 1.55 -12.31
N ALA A 214 -7.77 2.47 -13.21
CA ALA A 214 -8.52 3.67 -12.86
C ALA A 214 -9.91 3.33 -12.31
N VAL A 215 -10.64 2.41 -12.92
CA VAL A 215 -11.96 1.95 -12.44
C VAL A 215 -11.85 1.29 -11.07
N ALA A 216 -10.85 0.44 -10.86
CA ALA A 216 -10.57 -0.17 -9.56
C ALA A 216 -10.34 0.91 -8.48
N ARG A 217 -9.60 1.98 -8.81
CA ARG A 217 -9.38 3.11 -7.90
C ARG A 217 -10.66 3.90 -7.62
N MET A 218 -11.51 4.13 -8.63
CA MET A 218 -12.81 4.78 -8.45
C MET A 218 -13.69 3.99 -7.47
N ALA A 219 -13.78 2.67 -7.64
CA ALA A 219 -14.52 1.80 -6.74
C ALA A 219 -14.02 1.92 -5.29
N ALA A 220 -12.71 1.91 -5.08
CA ALA A 220 -12.11 2.11 -3.77
C ALA A 220 -12.49 3.46 -3.14
N HIS A 221 -12.49 4.55 -3.91
CA HIS A 221 -12.87 5.88 -3.42
C HIS A 221 -14.33 5.98 -2.96
N ILE A 222 -15.24 5.20 -3.51
CA ILE A 222 -16.62 5.13 -3.05
C ILE A 222 -16.70 4.54 -1.64
N THR A 223 -15.82 3.61 -1.30
CA THR A 223 -15.82 2.94 0.01
C THR A 223 -15.18 3.75 1.14
N TYR A 224 -14.41 4.81 0.83
CA TYR A 224 -13.67 5.59 1.83
C TYR A 224 -14.54 6.53 2.65
N LEU A 225 -15.70 6.89 2.14
CA LEU A 225 -16.64 7.78 2.80
C LEU A 225 -17.97 7.07 3.06
N SER A 226 -18.62 7.43 4.16
CA SER A 226 -19.99 7.02 4.41
C SER A 226 -20.93 7.64 3.37
N LYS A 227 -22.12 7.05 3.18
CA LYS A 227 -23.18 7.65 2.35
C LYS A 227 -23.46 9.11 2.74
N LYS A 228 -23.49 9.39 4.05
CA LYS A 228 -23.67 10.75 4.57
C LYS A 228 -22.50 11.66 4.19
N GLY A 229 -21.26 11.21 4.36
CA GLY A 229 -20.08 11.99 4.01
C GLY A 229 -19.97 12.29 2.51
N LEU A 230 -20.34 11.33 1.64
CA LEU A 230 -20.43 11.57 0.19
C LEU A 230 -21.49 12.60 -0.15
N GLN A 231 -22.67 12.50 0.49
CA GLN A 231 -23.78 13.43 0.29
C GLN A 231 -23.42 14.85 0.76
N GLU A 232 -22.77 15.00 1.91
CA GLU A 232 -22.33 16.30 2.44
C GLU A 232 -21.26 16.95 1.56
N LYS A 233 -20.30 16.15 1.07
CA LYS A 233 -19.19 16.64 0.26
C LYS A 233 -19.63 17.03 -1.16
N PHE A 234 -20.37 16.18 -1.83
CA PHE A 234 -20.68 16.34 -3.25
C PHE A 234 -22.18 16.62 -3.51
N GLY A 235 -23.08 15.94 -2.81
CA GLY A 235 -24.51 16.02 -3.05
C GLY A 235 -24.85 15.73 -4.52
N ARG A 236 -25.68 16.57 -5.10
CA ARG A 236 -25.99 16.61 -6.54
C ARG A 236 -25.39 17.84 -7.23
N LYS A 237 -24.27 18.33 -6.72
CA LYS A 237 -23.61 19.52 -7.28
C LYS A 237 -23.10 19.22 -8.68
N LEU A 238 -23.53 20.04 -9.63
CA LEU A 238 -23.01 20.03 -10.99
C LEU A 238 -21.60 20.62 -11.05
N GLN A 239 -20.90 20.36 -12.13
CA GLN A 239 -19.67 21.07 -12.47
C GLN A 239 -19.97 22.58 -12.61
N GLU A 240 -19.04 23.38 -13.09
CA GLU A 240 -19.19 24.84 -13.30
C GLU A 240 -20.26 25.17 -14.35
N ARG A 241 -21.51 24.76 -14.14
CA ARG A 241 -22.66 24.95 -15.02
C ARG A 241 -23.98 24.76 -14.27
N GLU A 242 -25.05 25.26 -14.87
CA GLU A 242 -26.41 25.22 -14.29
C GLU A 242 -27.24 24.04 -14.81
N ASP A 243 -26.96 23.53 -16.02
CA ASP A 243 -27.75 22.50 -16.69
C ASP A 243 -26.99 21.19 -16.96
N LEU A 244 -27.75 20.09 -17.10
CA LEU A 244 -27.25 18.78 -17.52
C LEU A 244 -26.99 18.75 -19.02
N LYS A 245 -25.91 18.09 -19.46
CA LYS A 245 -25.53 18.00 -20.88
C LYS A 245 -26.21 16.86 -21.64
N PHE A 246 -26.90 15.95 -20.96
CA PHE A 246 -27.50 14.76 -21.59
C PHE A 246 -26.51 13.94 -22.43
N GLY A 247 -25.30 13.73 -21.93
CA GLY A 247 -24.24 12.98 -22.58
C GLY A 247 -23.47 12.06 -21.62
N PHE A 248 -22.36 11.48 -22.09
CA PHE A 248 -21.50 10.61 -21.28
C PHE A 248 -20.38 11.36 -20.55
N ASP A 249 -20.35 12.67 -20.63
CA ASP A 249 -19.42 13.51 -19.87
C ASP A 249 -19.80 13.56 -18.39
N ALA A 250 -18.84 14.00 -17.57
CA ALA A 250 -19.10 14.20 -16.15
C ALA A 250 -20.00 15.42 -15.94
N ASP A 251 -21.22 15.23 -15.49
CA ASP A 251 -22.14 16.31 -15.11
C ASP A 251 -22.00 16.69 -13.65
N PHE A 252 -21.83 15.72 -12.77
CA PHE A 252 -21.72 15.93 -11.34
C PHE A 252 -20.26 16.03 -10.87
N GLN A 253 -20.04 16.78 -9.79
CA GLN A 253 -18.71 16.93 -9.20
C GLN A 253 -18.11 15.59 -8.73
N ILE A 254 -18.95 14.67 -8.24
CA ILE A 254 -18.51 13.33 -7.81
C ILE A 254 -17.93 12.52 -8.99
N GLU A 255 -18.51 12.64 -10.20
CA GLU A 255 -18.01 11.94 -11.39
C GLU A 255 -16.62 12.43 -11.78
N SER A 256 -16.43 13.75 -11.85
CA SER A 256 -15.12 14.35 -12.11
C SER A 256 -14.10 13.99 -11.04
N TYR A 257 -14.50 14.01 -9.77
CA TYR A 257 -13.63 13.59 -8.66
C TYR A 257 -13.16 12.14 -8.84
N LEU A 258 -14.07 11.21 -9.13
CA LEU A 258 -13.71 9.80 -9.34
C LEU A 258 -12.79 9.62 -10.55
N ARG A 259 -13.10 10.26 -11.68
CA ARG A 259 -12.25 10.22 -12.89
C ARG A 259 -10.85 10.76 -12.61
N TYR A 260 -10.74 11.89 -11.91
CA TYR A 260 -9.46 12.45 -11.50
C TYR A 260 -8.68 11.51 -10.59
N GLN A 261 -9.31 10.93 -9.56
CA GLN A 261 -8.66 9.99 -8.67
C GLN A 261 -8.18 8.72 -9.39
N GLY A 262 -8.95 8.25 -10.36
CA GLY A 262 -8.53 7.13 -11.22
C GLY A 262 -7.32 7.48 -12.07
N SER A 263 -7.34 8.62 -12.77
CA SER A 263 -6.25 9.01 -13.69
C SER A 263 -4.92 9.20 -12.97
N VAL A 264 -4.90 9.97 -11.87
CA VAL A 264 -3.64 10.19 -11.12
C VAL A 264 -3.10 8.95 -10.43
N PHE A 265 -3.94 7.93 -10.24
CA PHE A 265 -3.51 6.67 -9.65
C PHE A 265 -2.73 5.80 -10.65
N VAL A 266 -3.14 5.79 -11.90
CA VAL A 266 -2.47 5.05 -12.98
C VAL A 266 -1.01 5.47 -13.16
N ASP A 267 -0.69 6.74 -12.91
CA ASP A 267 0.66 7.27 -13.06
C ASP A 267 1.66 6.77 -11.98
N ARG A 268 1.15 6.23 -10.87
CA ARG A 268 1.98 5.90 -9.72
C ARG A 268 1.83 4.47 -9.19
N PHE A 269 0.88 3.69 -9.68
CA PHE A 269 0.63 2.37 -9.14
C PHE A 269 0.62 1.30 -10.23
N ASP A 270 1.15 0.14 -9.89
CA ASP A 270 1.24 -1.00 -10.80
C ASP A 270 0.00 -1.90 -10.70
N ALA A 271 -0.55 -2.29 -11.85
CA ALA A 271 -1.78 -3.08 -11.90
C ALA A 271 -1.64 -4.48 -11.31
N ASN A 272 -0.53 -5.18 -11.58
CA ASN A 272 -0.28 -6.48 -10.99
C ASN A 272 -0.09 -6.38 -9.48
N SER A 273 0.65 -5.38 -8.99
CA SER A 273 0.77 -5.12 -7.56
C SER A 273 -0.58 -4.87 -6.91
N TYR A 274 -1.48 -4.13 -7.57
CA TYR A 274 -2.85 -3.94 -7.08
C TYR A 274 -3.58 -5.29 -6.97
N LEU A 275 -3.51 -6.14 -7.99
CA LEU A 275 -4.14 -7.47 -7.99
C LEU A 275 -3.63 -8.32 -6.83
N TYR A 276 -2.30 -8.41 -6.65
CA TYR A 276 -1.70 -9.19 -5.56
C TYR A 276 -2.11 -8.69 -4.19
N ILE A 277 -2.04 -7.38 -3.95
CA ILE A 277 -2.40 -6.81 -2.66
C ILE A 277 -3.91 -6.95 -2.40
N CYS A 278 -4.77 -6.89 -3.42
CA CYS A 278 -6.19 -7.17 -3.27
C CYS A 278 -6.52 -8.63 -2.96
N LEU A 279 -5.69 -9.60 -3.39
CA LEU A 279 -5.86 -11.00 -3.00
C LEU A 279 -5.63 -11.21 -1.50
N LEU A 280 -4.76 -10.44 -0.88
CA LEU A 280 -4.49 -10.51 0.55
C LEU A 280 -5.73 -10.23 1.41
N TYR A 281 -6.63 -9.38 0.92
CA TYR A 281 -7.88 -9.10 1.62
C TYR A 281 -8.90 -10.24 1.54
N THR A 282 -8.70 -11.21 0.68
CA THR A 282 -9.55 -12.41 0.59
C THR A 282 -9.05 -13.55 1.47
N SER A 283 -7.80 -13.52 1.91
CA SER A 283 -7.28 -14.43 2.92
C SER A 283 -7.50 -13.83 4.31
N ASP A 284 -8.27 -14.52 5.15
CA ASP A 284 -8.50 -14.11 6.54
C ASP A 284 -7.20 -14.17 7.35
N ALA A 285 -6.66 -13.02 7.71
CA ALA A 285 -5.60 -12.95 8.72
C ALA A 285 -6.07 -13.47 10.11
N ALA A 286 -7.37 -13.73 10.27
CA ALA A 286 -7.98 -14.21 11.50
C ALA A 286 -8.17 -15.73 11.56
N ASP A 287 -8.08 -16.47 10.45
CA ASP A 287 -8.26 -17.92 10.47
C ASP A 287 -7.07 -18.64 11.14
N GLU A 288 -5.92 -18.00 11.26
CA GLU A 288 -4.77 -18.52 12.00
C GLU A 288 -4.87 -18.33 13.53
N LEU A 289 -5.88 -17.60 14.01
CA LEU A 289 -6.14 -17.37 15.43
C LEU A 289 -7.24 -18.28 16.00
N ARG A 290 -7.70 -19.30 15.25
CA ARG A 290 -8.66 -20.31 15.72
C ARG A 290 -8.02 -21.60 16.18
#